data_5009f7d4799af08d1e94139217d000cd
#
_entry.id   5009f7d4799af08d1e94139217d000cd
#
_cell.length_a   1.000
_cell.length_b   1.000
_cell.length_c   1.000
_cell.angle_alpha   90.00
_cell.angle_beta   90.00
_cell.angle_gamma   90.00
#
_symmetry.space_group_name_H-M   'P 1'
#
loop_
_entity.id
_entity.type
_entity.pdbx_description
1 polymer ?
#
loop_
_entity_poly.entity_id
_entity_poly.type
_entity_poly.pdbx_seq_one_letter_code
_entity_poly.pdbx_strand_id
1 'polypeptide(L)'
;IKDSPLEGITLSIGNAVGTFLAAATGDSSQQANAMGSLEALNSTDAAIFNAKYPEGLRQGSCQETPSYNAGSWWWPNWQSDYSVNDGAHQVNGVAYYSWAGTYNPLFDSNVLDLADGLLSVTYLTINEANDGVVGRCSTHLGQVIRDDYTMNHADEINGMFGLRGLWSANPLQLYKDHARRLTAVGL
;
A
#
# COMPACT_ATOMS: atom_id res chain seq x y z
N ILE A 1 4.64 1.80 14.72
CA ILE A 1 5.08 0.42 15.12
C ILE A 1 6.31 0.53 16.03
N LYS A 2 7.27 1.36 15.69
CA LYS A 2 8.43 1.64 16.54
C LYS A 2 7.95 2.17 17.90
N ASP A 3 8.52 1.67 19.00
CA ASP A 3 8.14 1.99 20.37
C ASP A 3 6.75 1.45 20.81
N SER A 4 6.12 0.57 20.02
CA SER A 4 4.90 -0.13 20.44
C SER A 4 5.23 -1.44 21.16
N PRO A 5 4.34 -1.94 22.05
CA PRO A 5 4.52 -3.25 22.70
C PRO A 5 4.64 -4.43 21.72
N LEU A 6 4.23 -4.22 20.47
CA LEU A 6 4.26 -5.24 19.42
C LEU A 6 5.49 -5.13 18.51
N GLU A 7 6.39 -4.17 18.74
CA GLU A 7 7.59 -3.96 17.92
C GLU A 7 8.42 -5.24 17.77
N GLY A 8 8.71 -5.92 18.87
CA GLY A 8 9.49 -7.15 18.84
C GLY A 8 8.83 -8.27 18.04
N ILE A 9 7.51 -8.38 18.11
CA ILE A 9 6.74 -9.38 17.35
C ILE A 9 6.77 -9.02 15.87
N THR A 10 6.52 -7.77 15.52
CA THR A 10 6.52 -7.28 14.14
C THR A 10 7.89 -7.45 13.48
N LEU A 11 8.96 -7.16 14.22
CA LEU A 11 10.34 -7.35 13.76
C LEU A 11 10.67 -8.82 13.52
N SER A 12 10.30 -9.69 14.45
CA SER A 12 10.53 -11.13 14.32
C SER A 12 9.81 -11.70 13.10
N ILE A 13 8.58 -11.29 12.88
CA ILE A 13 7.76 -11.67 11.73
C ILE A 13 8.36 -11.11 10.43
N GLY A 14 8.73 -9.84 10.40
CA GLY A 14 9.34 -9.20 9.23
C GLY A 14 10.65 -9.87 8.82
N ASN A 15 11.49 -10.23 9.78
CA ASN A 15 12.72 -10.97 9.52
C ASN A 15 12.45 -12.38 8.98
N ALA A 16 11.47 -13.09 9.53
CA ALA A 16 11.09 -14.42 9.06
C ALA A 16 10.58 -14.39 7.61
N VAL A 17 9.72 -13.42 7.27
CA VAL A 17 9.22 -13.23 5.90
C VAL A 17 10.34 -12.86 4.95
N GLY A 18 11.18 -11.91 5.32
CA GLY A 18 12.32 -11.50 4.51
C GLY A 18 13.30 -12.65 4.23
N THR A 19 13.59 -13.46 5.24
CA THR A 19 14.43 -14.67 5.11
C THR A 19 13.78 -15.69 4.17
N PHE A 20 12.48 -15.91 4.31
CA PHE A 20 11.73 -16.79 3.43
C PHE A 20 11.73 -16.32 1.97
N LEU A 21 11.51 -15.01 1.74
CA LEU A 21 11.54 -14.42 0.41
C LEU A 21 12.94 -14.53 -0.22
N ALA A 22 14.00 -14.23 0.53
CA ALA A 22 15.38 -14.40 0.07
C ALA A 22 15.67 -15.85 -0.33
N ALA A 23 15.20 -16.81 0.46
CA ALA A 23 15.33 -18.23 0.13
C ALA A 23 14.52 -18.63 -1.11
N ALA A 24 13.29 -18.10 -1.25
CA ALA A 24 12.41 -18.39 -2.38
C ALA A 24 12.89 -17.77 -3.71
N THR A 25 13.58 -16.64 -3.64
CA THR A 25 14.18 -15.99 -4.83
C THR A 25 15.54 -16.57 -5.21
N GLY A 26 16.12 -17.43 -4.38
CA GLY A 26 17.44 -18.01 -4.59
C GLY A 26 18.61 -17.05 -4.34
N ASP A 27 18.32 -15.84 -3.85
CA ASP A 27 19.35 -14.85 -3.51
C ASP A 27 19.59 -14.80 -2.01
N SER A 28 20.39 -15.74 -1.54
CA SER A 28 20.81 -15.81 -0.13
C SER A 28 21.77 -14.69 0.30
N SER A 29 22.23 -13.86 -0.65
CA SER A 29 23.09 -12.71 -0.34
C SER A 29 22.29 -11.50 0.14
N GLN A 30 20.99 -11.45 -0.11
CA GLN A 30 20.10 -10.44 0.44
C GLN A 30 19.77 -10.77 1.89
N GLN A 31 20.50 -10.15 2.80
CA GLN A 31 20.09 -10.19 4.21
C GLN A 31 18.81 -9.39 4.37
N ALA A 32 17.75 -10.06 4.79
CA ALA A 32 16.53 -9.39 5.20
C ALA A 32 16.84 -8.49 6.40
N ASN A 33 16.83 -7.20 6.17
CA ASN A 33 16.99 -6.20 7.22
C ASN A 33 15.66 -5.53 7.52
N ALA A 34 14.76 -6.26 8.17
CA ALA A 34 13.46 -5.72 8.58
C ALA A 34 13.60 -4.54 9.55
N MET A 35 14.66 -4.52 10.38
CA MET A 35 14.96 -3.36 11.23
C MET A 35 15.24 -2.11 10.42
N GLY A 36 16.14 -2.18 9.44
CA GLY A 36 16.44 -1.05 8.56
C GLY A 36 15.22 -0.58 7.77
N SER A 37 14.37 -1.50 7.33
CA SER A 37 13.11 -1.15 6.66
C SER A 37 12.14 -0.43 7.59
N LEU A 38 11.98 -0.90 8.83
CA LEU A 38 11.11 -0.26 9.82
C LEU A 38 11.68 1.08 10.31
N GLU A 39 12.99 1.20 10.40
CA GLU A 39 13.64 2.48 10.69
C GLU A 39 13.34 3.50 9.60
N ALA A 40 13.46 3.14 8.35
CA ALA A 40 13.15 4.02 7.22
C ALA A 40 11.65 4.41 7.15
N LEU A 41 10.76 3.57 7.66
CA LEU A 41 9.30 3.79 7.66
C LEU A 41 8.78 4.43 8.96
N ASN A 42 9.64 4.71 9.95
CA ASN A 42 9.19 5.42 11.14
C ASN A 42 8.90 6.90 10.84
N SER A 43 8.07 7.52 11.69
CA SER A 43 7.61 8.90 11.47
C SER A 43 8.74 9.94 11.45
N THR A 44 9.83 9.69 12.17
CA THR A 44 10.97 10.62 12.24
C THR A 44 11.77 10.60 10.93
N ASP A 45 12.15 9.42 10.45
CA ASP A 45 12.93 9.29 9.23
C ASP A 45 12.10 9.61 7.99
N ALA A 46 10.80 9.25 8.00
CA ALA A 46 9.85 9.71 6.98
C ALA A 46 9.74 11.24 6.94
N ALA A 47 9.73 11.92 8.10
CA ALA A 47 9.72 13.39 8.14
C ALA A 47 11.02 14.00 7.57
N ILE A 48 12.18 13.41 7.87
CA ILE A 48 13.46 13.83 7.31
C ILE A 48 13.48 13.62 5.79
N PHE A 49 13.03 12.47 5.33
CA PHE A 49 12.94 12.17 3.90
C PHE A 49 12.01 13.15 3.18
N ASN A 50 10.82 13.39 3.74
CA ASN A 50 9.82 14.28 3.17
C ASN A 50 10.28 15.75 3.16
N ALA A 51 11.05 16.18 4.17
CA ALA A 51 11.65 17.51 4.17
C ALA A 51 12.70 17.69 3.07
N LYS A 52 13.38 16.61 2.71
CA LYS A 52 14.38 16.61 1.63
C LYS A 52 13.74 16.50 0.23
N TYR A 53 12.63 15.81 0.13
CA TYR A 53 11.92 15.55 -1.13
C TYR A 53 10.43 15.90 -0.95
N PRO A 54 10.09 17.20 -0.96
CA PRO A 54 8.74 17.67 -0.67
C PRO A 54 7.76 17.57 -1.85
N GLU A 55 8.27 17.22 -3.04
CA GLU A 55 7.50 17.22 -4.27
C GLU A 55 6.35 16.19 -4.21
N GLY A 56 5.16 16.65 -4.50
CA GLY A 56 3.95 15.80 -4.50
C GLY A 56 3.39 15.46 -3.12
N LEU A 57 4.07 15.84 -2.03
CA LEU A 57 3.58 15.55 -0.68
C LEU A 57 2.22 16.21 -0.44
N ARG A 58 1.42 15.53 0.36
CA ARG A 58 0.13 16.00 0.83
C ARG A 58 0.24 17.37 1.51
N GLN A 59 -0.71 18.25 1.19
CA GLN A 59 -0.81 19.58 1.75
C GLN A 59 -2.07 19.66 2.65
N GLY A 60 -1.86 19.66 3.95
CA GLY A 60 -2.97 19.79 4.91
C GLY A 60 -3.59 18.48 5.38
N SER A 61 -4.90 18.48 5.63
CA SER A 61 -5.63 17.28 6.06
C SER A 61 -5.79 16.29 4.92
N CYS A 62 -5.81 15.00 5.26
CA CYS A 62 -6.03 13.93 4.30
C CYS A 62 -7.38 14.09 3.58
N GLN A 63 -7.35 14.06 2.26
CA GLN A 63 -8.54 14.00 1.42
C GLN A 63 -8.69 12.59 0.86
N GLU A 64 -9.47 11.77 1.56
CA GLU A 64 -9.75 10.41 1.12
C GLU A 64 -10.55 10.41 -0.18
N THR A 65 -10.28 9.44 -1.06
CA THR A 65 -11.12 9.24 -2.23
C THR A 65 -12.51 8.76 -1.79
N PRO A 66 -13.59 9.14 -2.49
CA PRO A 66 -14.91 8.62 -2.17
C PRO A 66 -14.91 7.10 -2.18
N SER A 67 -15.57 6.50 -1.19
CA SER A 67 -15.68 5.04 -1.10
C SER A 67 -16.29 4.47 -2.37
N TYR A 68 -15.64 3.45 -2.91
CA TYR A 68 -16.14 2.73 -4.07
C TYR A 68 -17.35 1.87 -3.68
N ASN A 69 -18.53 2.35 -4.02
CA ASN A 69 -19.67 1.46 -4.11
C ASN A 69 -19.57 0.69 -5.41
N ALA A 70 -19.22 -0.59 -5.33
CA ALA A 70 -19.12 -1.51 -6.48
C ALA A 70 -20.41 -1.59 -7.32
N GLY A 71 -21.42 -0.78 -6.99
CA GLY A 71 -22.74 -0.83 -7.56
C GLY A 71 -23.48 -2.08 -7.12
N SER A 72 -24.77 -2.15 -7.46
CA SER A 72 -25.50 -3.41 -7.43
C SER A 72 -24.93 -4.32 -8.53
N TRP A 73 -24.92 -5.64 -8.31
CA TRP A 73 -24.52 -6.60 -9.34
C TRP A 73 -25.31 -6.45 -10.66
N TRP A 74 -26.48 -5.79 -10.62
CA TRP A 74 -27.31 -5.43 -11.75
C TRP A 74 -26.86 -4.16 -12.49
N TRP A 75 -26.08 -3.28 -11.84
CA TRP A 75 -25.64 -2.01 -12.39
C TRP A 75 -24.21 -1.75 -11.92
N PRO A 76 -23.22 -2.34 -12.60
CA PRO A 76 -21.83 -2.08 -12.27
C PRO A 76 -21.54 -0.58 -12.47
N ASN A 77 -21.03 0.05 -11.44
CA ASN A 77 -20.62 1.44 -11.51
C ASN A 77 -19.26 1.53 -12.23
N TRP A 78 -19.28 1.91 -13.48
CA TRP A 78 -18.09 2.06 -14.32
C TRP A 78 -17.35 3.39 -14.07
N GLN A 79 -17.66 4.13 -13.02
CA GLN A 79 -16.95 5.35 -12.69
C GLN A 79 -15.51 5.06 -12.30
N SER A 80 -14.63 5.37 -13.22
CA SER A 80 -13.19 5.13 -13.11
C SER A 80 -12.43 6.22 -12.35
N ASP A 81 -13.05 7.35 -12.01
CA ASP A 81 -12.33 8.53 -11.56
C ASP A 81 -12.80 9.02 -10.18
N TYR A 82 -12.34 8.34 -9.14
CA TYR A 82 -12.45 8.81 -7.74
C TYR A 82 -11.19 9.55 -7.28
N SER A 83 -10.38 10.04 -8.21
CA SER A 83 -9.11 10.67 -7.88
C SER A 83 -9.31 12.00 -7.15
N VAL A 84 -8.43 12.25 -6.18
CA VAL A 84 -8.31 13.54 -5.50
C VAL A 84 -6.87 14.05 -5.63
N ASN A 85 -6.70 15.37 -5.69
CA ASN A 85 -5.38 15.98 -5.63
C ASN A 85 -5.08 16.33 -4.17
N ASP A 86 -4.37 15.45 -3.48
CA ASP A 86 -4.00 15.65 -2.07
C ASP A 86 -2.60 16.25 -1.91
N GLY A 87 -1.82 16.28 -2.97
CA GLY A 87 -0.54 16.95 -3.13
C GLY A 87 -0.39 17.57 -4.51
N ALA A 88 0.74 18.22 -4.77
CA ALA A 88 1.03 18.77 -6.09
C ALA A 88 1.11 17.64 -7.13
N HIS A 89 0.17 17.63 -8.07
CA HIS A 89 0.09 16.61 -9.12
C HIS A 89 1.30 16.60 -10.05
N GLN A 90 1.89 17.77 -10.32
CA GLN A 90 3.06 17.90 -11.19
C GLN A 90 4.04 18.93 -10.63
N VAL A 91 5.30 18.56 -10.51
CA VAL A 91 6.39 19.44 -10.07
C VAL A 91 7.61 19.21 -10.96
N ASN A 92 8.17 20.28 -11.53
CA ASN A 92 9.37 20.24 -12.37
C ASN A 92 9.30 19.24 -13.53
N GLY A 93 8.11 19.06 -14.12
CA GLY A 93 7.90 18.14 -15.23
C GLY A 93 7.71 16.67 -14.82
N VAL A 94 7.74 16.37 -13.53
CA VAL A 94 7.44 15.04 -12.99
C VAL A 94 6.01 14.99 -12.50
N ALA A 95 5.24 14.00 -12.95
CA ALA A 95 3.88 13.77 -12.48
C ALA A 95 3.88 12.74 -11.35
N TYR A 96 3.14 13.05 -10.29
CA TYR A 96 3.05 12.24 -9.07
C TYR A 96 1.66 11.62 -8.95
N TYR A 97 1.62 10.31 -8.83
CA TYR A 97 0.41 9.52 -8.65
C TYR A 97 0.58 8.55 -7.49
N SER A 98 -0.51 8.30 -6.77
CA SER A 98 -0.54 7.26 -5.75
C SER A 98 -1.84 6.48 -5.77
N TRP A 99 -1.81 5.28 -5.25
CA TRP A 99 -2.97 4.47 -4.87
C TRP A 99 -2.60 3.61 -3.68
N ALA A 100 -3.60 3.13 -2.96
CA ALA A 100 -3.40 2.28 -1.81
C ALA A 100 -4.48 1.22 -1.66
N GLY A 101 -4.13 0.16 -0.95
CA GLY A 101 -5.06 -0.81 -0.45
C GLY A 101 -5.58 -0.48 0.94
N THR A 102 -6.74 -1.03 1.25
CA THR A 102 -7.23 -1.20 2.61
C THR A 102 -7.63 -2.65 2.81
N TYR A 103 -7.21 -3.22 3.91
CA TYR A 103 -7.36 -4.63 4.20
C TYR A 103 -8.19 -4.84 5.46
N ASN A 104 -9.14 -5.76 5.41
CA ASN A 104 -9.87 -6.18 6.58
C ASN A 104 -9.62 -7.67 6.83
N PRO A 105 -8.83 -8.03 7.84
CA PRO A 105 -8.45 -9.42 8.08
C PRO A 105 -9.62 -10.37 8.35
N LEU A 106 -10.79 -9.86 8.71
CA LEU A 106 -11.96 -10.68 8.97
C LEU A 106 -12.71 -11.12 7.70
N PHE A 107 -12.57 -10.34 6.61
CA PHE A 107 -13.34 -10.56 5.39
C PHE A 107 -12.46 -10.80 4.15
N ASP A 108 -11.25 -10.26 4.13
CA ASP A 108 -10.40 -10.23 2.95
C ASP A 108 -9.29 -11.28 2.97
N SER A 109 -9.11 -11.97 4.12
CA SER A 109 -8.03 -12.96 4.29
C SER A 109 -8.22 -14.21 3.45
N ASN A 110 -7.09 -14.71 2.95
CA ASN A 110 -6.97 -16.02 2.32
C ASN A 110 -6.07 -16.91 3.19
N VAL A 111 -6.62 -17.96 3.76
CA VAL A 111 -5.88 -18.89 4.66
C VAL A 111 -4.67 -19.55 4.01
N LEU A 112 -4.58 -19.52 2.68
CA LEU A 112 -3.43 -20.05 1.93
C LEU A 112 -2.34 -18.99 1.72
N ASP A 113 -2.64 -17.72 2.03
CA ASP A 113 -1.69 -16.63 1.92
C ASP A 113 -1.03 -16.37 3.28
N LEU A 114 0.24 -16.72 3.38
CA LEU A 114 1.01 -16.50 4.60
C LEU A 114 1.15 -15.02 4.96
N ALA A 115 1.11 -14.12 3.98
CA ALA A 115 1.17 -12.70 4.21
C ALA A 115 -0.07 -12.21 4.97
N ASP A 116 -1.25 -12.75 4.68
CA ASP A 116 -2.50 -12.37 5.35
C ASP A 116 -2.44 -12.58 6.87
N GLY A 117 -1.89 -13.72 7.31
CA GLY A 117 -1.74 -14.00 8.74
C GLY A 117 -0.83 -13.01 9.46
N LEU A 118 0.24 -12.59 8.81
CA LEU A 118 1.20 -11.63 9.34
C LEU A 118 0.64 -10.21 9.35
N LEU A 119 0.05 -9.80 8.26
CA LEU A 119 -0.53 -8.46 8.08
C LEU A 119 -1.77 -8.24 8.96
N SER A 120 -2.47 -9.32 9.33
CA SER A 120 -3.59 -9.24 10.29
C SER A 120 -3.14 -8.77 11.67
N VAL A 121 -1.94 -9.14 12.10
CA VAL A 121 -1.41 -8.69 13.40
C VAL A 121 -1.01 -7.22 13.35
N THR A 122 -0.33 -6.80 12.30
CA THR A 122 0.12 -5.41 12.13
C THR A 122 -1.02 -4.47 11.83
N TYR A 123 -2.07 -4.93 11.15
CA TYR A 123 -3.29 -4.17 10.89
C TYR A 123 -3.88 -3.53 12.16
N LEU A 124 -3.91 -4.29 13.27
CA LEU A 124 -4.48 -3.84 14.53
C LEU A 124 -3.64 -2.76 15.23
N THR A 125 -2.41 -2.52 14.78
CA THR A 125 -1.52 -1.51 15.38
C THR A 125 -1.67 -0.12 14.77
N ILE A 126 -2.34 -0.01 13.63
CA ILE A 126 -2.53 1.23 12.89
C ILE A 126 -3.95 1.73 13.14
N ASN A 127 -4.07 2.93 13.69
CA ASN A 127 -5.36 3.49 14.15
C ASN A 127 -6.12 4.24 13.03
N GLU A 128 -6.01 3.74 11.79
CA GLU A 128 -6.75 4.20 10.62
C GLU A 128 -6.95 3.04 9.64
N ALA A 129 -7.77 3.22 8.61
CA ALA A 129 -7.83 2.26 7.51
C ALA A 129 -6.42 2.07 6.93
N ASN A 130 -6.01 0.83 6.71
CA ASN A 130 -4.64 0.50 6.32
C ASN A 130 -4.57 -0.83 5.54
N ASP A 131 -3.43 -1.09 4.94
CA ASP A 131 -3.15 -2.30 4.17
C ASP A 131 -2.45 -3.41 5.00
N GLY A 132 -2.34 -3.19 6.31
CA GLY A 132 -1.58 -4.05 7.24
C GLY A 132 -0.18 -3.51 7.56
N VAL A 133 0.36 -2.55 6.81
CA VAL A 133 1.69 -1.94 7.02
C VAL A 133 1.63 -0.43 7.04
N VAL A 134 0.88 0.18 6.13
CA VAL A 134 0.82 1.63 5.92
C VAL A 134 -0.62 2.12 6.06
N GLY A 135 -0.80 3.22 6.79
CA GLY A 135 -2.09 3.86 6.90
C GLY A 135 -2.51 4.52 5.58
N ARG A 136 -3.79 4.48 5.28
CA ARG A 136 -4.42 4.99 4.06
C ARG A 136 -3.91 6.38 3.69
N CYS A 137 -3.95 7.30 4.63
CA CYS A 137 -3.52 8.68 4.39
C CYS A 137 -2.00 8.87 4.25
N SER A 138 -1.21 7.93 4.75
CA SER A 138 0.25 7.96 4.63
C SER A 138 0.75 7.60 3.24
N THR A 139 -0.11 7.01 2.40
CA THR A 139 0.22 6.65 1.01
C THR A 139 0.01 7.77 0.01
N HIS A 140 -0.62 8.89 0.42
CA HIS A 140 -0.99 9.96 -0.48
C HIS A 140 0.20 10.75 -1.00
N LEU A 141 0.33 10.79 -2.32
CA LEU A 141 1.33 11.56 -3.05
C LEU A 141 0.72 12.06 -4.36
N GLY A 142 0.76 13.36 -4.59
CA GLY A 142 0.25 13.98 -5.81
C GLY A 142 -1.24 13.72 -6.05
N GLN A 143 -1.57 13.19 -7.20
CA GLN A 143 -2.92 12.73 -7.52
C GLN A 143 -3.13 11.32 -6.97
N VAL A 144 -4.00 11.23 -5.97
CA VAL A 144 -4.45 9.94 -5.42
C VAL A 144 -5.51 9.37 -6.35
N ILE A 145 -5.18 8.30 -7.05
CA ILE A 145 -6.08 7.65 -8.01
C ILE A 145 -7.23 6.99 -7.25
N ARG A 146 -6.88 6.24 -6.22
CA ARG A 146 -7.79 5.61 -5.28
C ARG A 146 -6.99 5.07 -4.10
N ASP A 147 -7.54 5.14 -2.90
CA ASP A 147 -6.86 4.78 -1.66
C ASP A 147 -7.63 3.75 -0.80
N ASP A 148 -8.61 3.08 -1.40
CA ASP A 148 -9.47 2.09 -0.72
C ASP A 148 -9.64 0.79 -1.53
N TYR A 149 -8.65 0.40 -2.33
CA TYR A 149 -8.69 -0.92 -2.97
C TYR A 149 -8.69 -2.01 -1.90
N THR A 150 -9.56 -3.01 -2.05
CA THR A 150 -9.50 -4.21 -1.19
C THR A 150 -8.23 -4.98 -1.49
N MET A 151 -7.16 -4.66 -0.81
CA MET A 151 -5.82 -5.26 -0.94
C MET A 151 -5.05 -5.08 0.35
N ASN A 152 -4.30 -6.10 0.76
CA ASN A 152 -3.26 -5.94 1.75
C ASN A 152 -1.95 -5.46 1.09
N HIS A 153 -0.96 -5.12 1.89
CA HIS A 153 0.33 -4.59 1.41
C HIS A 153 1.07 -5.55 0.45
N ALA A 154 0.94 -6.86 0.63
CA ALA A 154 1.53 -7.85 -0.26
C ALA A 154 0.72 -8.01 -1.57
N ASP A 155 -0.61 -7.87 -1.49
CA ASP A 155 -1.48 -7.95 -2.65
C ASP A 155 -1.18 -6.84 -3.68
N GLU A 156 -0.75 -5.67 -3.22
CA GLU A 156 -0.43 -4.52 -4.10
C GLU A 156 0.66 -4.83 -5.14
N ILE A 157 1.54 -5.75 -4.81
CA ILE A 157 2.61 -6.25 -5.70
C ILE A 157 2.32 -7.65 -6.25
N ASN A 158 1.07 -8.09 -6.26
CA ASN A 158 0.60 -9.40 -6.71
C ASN A 158 0.91 -10.54 -5.73
N GLY A 159 1.06 -10.24 -4.46
CA GLY A 159 1.20 -11.21 -3.39
C GLY A 159 2.41 -12.14 -3.50
N MET A 160 2.51 -13.08 -2.57
CA MET A 160 3.47 -14.17 -2.67
C MET A 160 2.93 -15.24 -3.62
N PHE A 161 3.67 -15.54 -4.68
CA PHE A 161 3.29 -16.51 -5.72
C PHE A 161 1.97 -16.17 -6.47
N GLY A 162 1.53 -14.92 -6.45
CA GLY A 162 0.26 -14.49 -7.05
C GLY A 162 -0.97 -14.86 -6.21
N LEU A 163 -0.78 -15.33 -4.98
CA LEU A 163 -1.87 -15.52 -4.03
C LEU A 163 -2.33 -14.14 -3.54
N ARG A 164 -3.62 -13.99 -3.39
CA ARG A 164 -4.26 -12.74 -2.98
C ARG A 164 -5.46 -13.03 -2.10
N GLY A 165 -5.91 -12.06 -1.35
CA GLY A 165 -7.17 -12.13 -0.63
C GLY A 165 -8.34 -12.50 -1.54
N LEU A 166 -9.37 -13.14 -0.99
CA LEU A 166 -10.51 -13.68 -1.76
C LEU A 166 -11.23 -12.62 -2.59
N TRP A 167 -11.25 -11.37 -2.11
CA TRP A 167 -11.93 -10.23 -2.75
C TRP A 167 -10.94 -9.15 -3.17
N SER A 168 -9.65 -9.48 -3.17
CA SER A 168 -8.61 -8.53 -3.50
C SER A 168 -8.72 -8.02 -4.92
N ALA A 169 -8.51 -6.72 -5.10
CA ALA A 169 -8.38 -6.11 -6.41
C ALA A 169 -7.23 -6.77 -7.19
N ASN A 170 -7.30 -6.71 -8.51
CA ASN A 170 -6.25 -7.29 -9.35
C ASN A 170 -5.13 -6.27 -9.59
N PRO A 171 -3.97 -6.37 -8.93
CA PRO A 171 -2.88 -5.40 -9.07
C PRO A 171 -2.35 -5.32 -10.49
N LEU A 172 -2.28 -6.44 -11.21
CA LEU A 172 -1.84 -6.44 -12.62
C LEU A 172 -2.77 -5.61 -13.50
N GLN A 173 -4.06 -5.59 -13.20
CA GLN A 173 -5.01 -4.75 -13.93
C GLN A 173 -4.81 -3.28 -13.54
N LEU A 174 -4.58 -2.98 -12.27
CA LEU A 174 -4.31 -1.60 -11.81
C LEU A 174 -3.08 -1.01 -12.48
N TYR A 175 -1.98 -1.76 -12.57
CA TYR A 175 -0.78 -1.31 -13.29
C TYR A 175 -1.03 -1.08 -14.78
N LYS A 176 -1.80 -1.96 -15.44
CA LYS A 176 -2.18 -1.77 -16.86
C LYS A 176 -3.05 -0.54 -17.06
N ASP A 177 -3.99 -0.30 -16.17
CA ASP A 177 -4.88 0.85 -16.25
C ASP A 177 -4.12 2.14 -15.97
N HIS A 178 -3.14 2.10 -15.06
CA HIS A 178 -2.25 3.23 -14.84
C HIS A 178 -1.38 3.52 -16.06
N ALA A 179 -0.81 2.52 -16.70
CA ALA A 179 -0.05 2.71 -17.95
C ALA A 179 -0.92 3.36 -19.04
N ARG A 180 -2.18 2.92 -19.19
CA ARG A 180 -3.12 3.56 -20.12
C ARG A 180 -3.41 5.02 -19.75
N ARG A 181 -3.55 5.33 -18.44
CA ARG A 181 -3.74 6.69 -17.95
C ARG A 181 -2.55 7.57 -18.32
N LEU A 182 -1.32 7.11 -18.09
CA LEU A 182 -0.10 7.84 -18.48
C LEU A 182 -0.08 8.12 -19.97
N THR A 183 -0.34 7.11 -20.80
CA THR A 183 -0.42 7.27 -22.25
C THR A 183 -1.49 8.29 -22.67
N ALA A 184 -2.65 8.29 -21.99
CA ALA A 184 -3.75 9.22 -22.32
C ALA A 184 -3.39 10.70 -22.04
N VAL A 185 -2.47 10.95 -21.13
CA VAL A 185 -1.99 12.31 -20.81
C VAL A 185 -0.65 12.66 -21.45
N GLY A 186 -0.15 11.79 -22.35
CA GLY A 186 1.07 12.04 -23.12
C GLY A 186 2.37 11.77 -22.36
N LEU A 187 2.32 10.93 -21.35
CA LEU A 187 3.47 10.42 -20.57
C LEU A 187 3.86 9.01 -20.95
#